data_6844eea4af8c1f6808d5676f027fb4b1
#
_entry.id   6844eea4af8c1f6808d5676f027fb4b1
#
_cell.length_a   1.000
_cell.length_b   1.000
_cell.length_c   1.000
_cell.angle_alpha   90.00
_cell.angle_beta   90.00
_cell.angle_gamma   90.00
#
_symmetry.space_group_name_H-M   'P 1'
#
loop_
_entity.id
_entity.type
_entity.pdbx_description
1 polymer ?
#
loop_
_entity_poly.entity_id
_entity_poly.type
_entity_poly.pdbx_seq_one_letter_code
_entity_poly.pdbx_strand_id
1 'polypeptide(L)'
;MYQAAPVEGANLELPLEVSAHVQHDALLVLRSEDLDASRGPWRVPADAAALGRILDRLGYESAVAQGLRHRRNGGAGDVAPITSAAQLKHSGHVALLWVIPSRTERVRLRGAAQPASPPRTGSSAQYGGGYAGGGGRLGGSAEAESEAALSKEAAMAAATVAEEAMWTDVTRYSAVGLLKMGSKHLFLATPRGGGHLKECTPMCCLDFYVLSDTQRQGVGRRLFEAMLEVTGARPDTLAYDRPSPKLRGFLRKHYGLANEVSQTNNFCVFEPFFRTGAIETDRGGPRRQQ
;
A
#
# COMPACT_ATOMS: atom_id res chain seq x y z
N MET A 1 25.29 6.39 -11.00
CA MET A 1 25.55 6.96 -9.66
C MET A 1 24.23 7.42 -9.10
N TYR A 2 23.58 6.61 -8.30
CA TYR A 2 22.34 6.99 -7.59
C TYR A 2 22.77 7.54 -6.22
N GLN A 3 22.94 8.84 -6.14
CA GLN A 3 22.93 9.52 -4.86
C GLN A 3 21.45 9.64 -4.45
N ALA A 4 20.99 8.74 -3.60
CA ALA A 4 19.77 8.97 -2.86
C ALA A 4 20.09 10.09 -1.85
N ALA A 5 19.71 11.31 -2.18
CA ALA A 5 19.65 12.38 -1.19
C ALA A 5 18.80 11.91 0.00
N PRO A 6 19.14 12.28 1.24
CA PRO A 6 18.27 12.03 2.37
C PRO A 6 16.95 12.73 2.08
N VAL A 7 15.91 11.93 1.85
CA VAL A 7 14.57 12.45 1.61
C VAL A 7 14.00 12.82 2.97
N GLU A 8 14.37 14.01 3.47
CA GLU A 8 13.66 14.64 4.56
C GLU A 8 12.21 14.80 4.15
N GLY A 9 11.30 14.18 4.90
CA GLY A 9 9.87 14.34 4.71
C GLY A 9 9.24 13.49 3.59
N ALA A 10 9.83 12.36 3.19
CA ALA A 10 9.15 11.46 2.27
C ALA A 10 7.82 11.00 2.88
N ASN A 11 6.75 11.53 2.35
CA ASN A 11 5.40 11.21 2.76
C ASN A 11 5.13 9.73 2.46
N LEU A 12 4.90 8.93 3.51
CA LEU A 12 4.48 7.53 3.41
C LEU A 12 2.98 7.41 3.16
N GLU A 13 2.31 8.53 2.92
CA GLU A 13 0.90 8.58 2.62
C GLU A 13 0.62 8.03 1.22
N LEU A 14 -0.35 7.12 1.14
CA LEU A 14 -0.78 6.51 -0.11
C LEU A 14 -1.46 7.55 -1.01
N PRO A 15 -1.36 7.41 -2.34
CA PRO A 15 -2.17 8.17 -3.29
C PRO A 15 -3.67 8.02 -2.98
N LEU A 16 -4.47 9.02 -3.35
CA LEU A 16 -5.91 9.05 -3.07
C LEU A 16 -6.63 7.82 -3.64
N GLU A 17 -6.37 7.49 -4.90
CA GLU A 17 -6.96 6.35 -5.59
C GLU A 17 -6.59 5.02 -4.93
N VAL A 18 -5.33 4.89 -4.50
CA VAL A 18 -4.86 3.72 -3.75
C VAL A 18 -5.50 3.64 -2.37
N SER A 19 -5.62 4.76 -1.67
CA SER A 19 -6.29 4.85 -0.37
C SER A 19 -7.75 4.40 -0.43
N ALA A 20 -8.47 4.74 -1.51
CA ALA A 20 -9.85 4.32 -1.72
C ALA A 20 -10.01 2.80 -1.91
N HIS A 21 -8.95 2.07 -2.27
CA HIS A 21 -8.96 0.62 -2.43
C HIS A 21 -8.49 -0.13 -1.18
N VAL A 22 -8.03 0.58 -0.14
CA VAL A 22 -7.68 -0.04 1.14
C VAL A 22 -8.97 -0.50 1.82
N GLN A 23 -9.10 -1.81 1.94
CA GLN A 23 -10.20 -2.43 2.68
C GLN A 23 -9.91 -2.40 4.19
N HIS A 24 -10.87 -2.86 4.99
CA HIS A 24 -10.81 -2.85 6.46
C HIS A 24 -9.57 -3.54 7.06
N ASP A 25 -8.86 -4.36 6.27
CA ASP A 25 -7.71 -5.13 6.76
C ASP A 25 -6.40 -4.35 6.81
N ALA A 26 -6.41 -3.07 6.42
CA ALA A 26 -5.23 -2.20 6.47
C ALA A 26 -3.98 -2.79 5.77
N LEU A 27 -4.17 -3.69 4.80
CA LEU A 27 -3.12 -4.41 4.08
C LEU A 27 -3.16 -4.07 2.59
N LEU A 28 -2.01 -3.72 2.04
CA LEU A 28 -1.81 -3.56 0.61
C LEU A 28 -0.79 -4.61 0.13
N VAL A 29 -1.18 -5.41 -0.86
CA VAL A 29 -0.33 -6.42 -1.48
C VAL A 29 0.24 -5.86 -2.77
N LEU A 30 1.56 -5.77 -2.89
CA LEU A 30 2.26 -5.25 -4.06
C LEU A 30 3.03 -6.35 -4.78
N ARG A 31 2.85 -6.43 -6.09
CA ARG A 31 3.59 -7.28 -7.03
C ARG A 31 4.32 -6.42 -8.05
N SER A 32 5.07 -7.06 -8.94
CA SER A 32 5.79 -6.36 -10.01
C SER A 32 4.87 -5.55 -10.92
N GLU A 33 3.69 -6.08 -11.24
CA GLU A 33 2.67 -5.41 -12.06
C GLU A 33 2.11 -4.14 -11.44
N ASP A 34 2.00 -4.08 -10.11
CA ASP A 34 1.44 -2.93 -9.40
C ASP A 34 2.34 -1.69 -9.47
N LEU A 35 3.62 -1.90 -9.74
CA LEU A 35 4.60 -0.84 -9.93
C LEU A 35 4.78 -0.45 -11.41
N ASP A 36 4.08 -1.10 -12.32
CA ASP A 36 4.07 -0.82 -13.75
C ASP A 36 2.72 -0.21 -14.15
N ALA A 37 2.72 1.08 -14.44
CA ALA A 37 1.51 1.81 -14.82
C ALA A 37 0.82 1.27 -16.10
N SER A 38 1.52 0.47 -16.91
CA SER A 38 0.96 -0.14 -18.13
C SER A 38 0.26 -1.47 -17.87
N ARG A 39 0.53 -2.13 -16.74
CA ARG A 39 0.09 -3.50 -16.42
C ARG A 39 -0.72 -3.60 -15.14
N GLY A 40 -0.46 -2.71 -14.18
CA GLY A 40 -1.07 -2.75 -12.86
C GLY A 40 -2.51 -2.23 -12.81
N PRO A 41 -3.20 -2.45 -11.70
CA PRO A 41 -4.55 -1.96 -11.46
C PRO A 41 -4.59 -0.42 -11.34
N TRP A 42 -3.45 0.19 -11.03
CA TRP A 42 -3.31 1.64 -10.86
C TRP A 42 -3.11 2.30 -12.23
N ARG A 43 -4.20 2.73 -12.84
CA ARG A 43 -4.21 3.34 -14.19
C ARG A 43 -3.50 4.69 -14.28
N VAL A 44 -3.12 5.26 -13.15
CA VAL A 44 -2.42 6.55 -13.08
C VAL A 44 -0.93 6.30 -12.85
N PRO A 45 -0.04 6.65 -13.82
CA PRO A 45 1.40 6.46 -13.67
C PRO A 45 1.98 7.09 -12.40
N ALA A 46 1.39 8.20 -11.94
CA ALA A 46 1.81 8.88 -10.72
C ALA A 46 1.59 8.03 -9.46
N ASP A 47 0.54 7.21 -9.43
CA ASP A 47 0.22 6.34 -8.28
C ASP A 47 1.19 5.18 -8.18
N ALA A 48 1.49 4.51 -9.31
CA ALA A 48 2.52 3.47 -9.37
C ALA A 48 3.90 4.01 -8.95
N ALA A 49 4.24 5.22 -9.40
CA ALA A 49 5.48 5.89 -9.00
C ALA A 49 5.48 6.25 -7.50
N ALA A 50 4.35 6.67 -6.94
CA ALA A 50 4.22 6.97 -5.52
C ALA A 50 4.37 5.71 -4.66
N LEU A 51 3.73 4.61 -5.04
CA LEU A 51 3.91 3.30 -4.39
C LEU A 51 5.35 2.84 -4.44
N GLY A 52 6.02 3.04 -5.57
CA GLY A 52 7.45 2.77 -5.71
C GLY A 52 8.30 3.56 -4.71
N ARG A 53 8.04 4.86 -4.55
CA ARG A 53 8.75 5.72 -3.57
C ARG A 53 8.48 5.29 -2.11
N ILE A 54 7.26 4.91 -1.79
CA ILE A 54 6.89 4.40 -0.46
C ILE A 54 7.66 3.11 -0.16
N LEU A 55 7.69 2.18 -1.12
CA LEU A 55 8.43 0.93 -0.99
C LEU A 55 9.94 1.17 -0.82
N ASP A 56 10.52 2.06 -1.63
CA ASP A 56 11.93 2.44 -1.54
C ASP A 56 12.26 3.05 -0.17
N ARG A 57 11.38 3.90 0.35
CA ARG A 57 11.56 4.51 1.67
C ARG A 57 11.51 3.48 2.79
N LEU A 58 10.50 2.61 2.82
CA LEU A 58 10.40 1.56 3.84
C LEU A 58 11.56 0.56 3.75
N GLY A 59 11.98 0.21 2.54
CA GLY A 59 13.14 -0.64 2.33
C GLY A 59 14.45 -0.01 2.80
N TYR A 60 14.60 1.30 2.61
CA TYR A 60 15.74 2.05 3.13
C TYR A 60 15.74 2.07 4.67
N GLU A 61 14.61 2.40 5.30
CA GLU A 61 14.48 2.39 6.76
C GLU A 61 14.75 0.99 7.35
N SER A 62 14.25 -0.06 6.67
CA SER A 62 14.56 -1.45 7.04
C SER A 62 16.04 -1.74 7.01
N ALA A 63 16.73 -1.32 5.95
CA ALA A 63 18.17 -1.55 5.79
C ALA A 63 19.00 -0.77 6.85
N VAL A 64 18.59 0.46 7.16
CA VAL A 64 19.21 1.26 8.24
C VAL A 64 19.04 0.55 9.58
N ALA A 65 17.82 0.08 9.90
CA ALA A 65 17.51 -0.61 11.15
C ALA A 65 18.27 -1.94 11.30
N GLN A 66 18.59 -2.59 10.18
CA GLN A 66 19.37 -3.83 10.14
C GLN A 66 20.90 -3.59 10.04
N GLY A 67 21.34 -2.34 9.92
CA GLY A 67 22.75 -1.99 9.78
C GLY A 67 23.37 -2.45 8.45
N LEU A 68 22.54 -2.60 7.38
CA LEU A 68 22.99 -3.07 6.08
C LEU A 68 23.71 -1.95 5.32
N ARG A 69 25.03 -2.12 5.16
CA ARG A 69 25.87 -1.18 4.43
C ARG A 69 26.68 -1.89 3.35
N HIS A 70 26.77 -1.31 2.16
CA HIS A 70 27.77 -1.74 1.18
C HIS A 70 29.15 -1.32 1.66
N ARG A 71 30.05 -2.28 1.86
CA ARG A 71 31.47 -1.99 2.00
C ARG A 71 32.00 -1.50 0.65
N ARG A 72 32.15 -0.21 0.50
CA ARG A 72 32.98 0.37 -0.55
C ARG A 72 34.35 0.64 0.04
N ASN A 73 35.43 0.31 -0.70
CA ASN A 73 36.83 0.45 -0.32
C ASN A 73 37.11 1.67 0.57
N GLY A 74 37.15 1.45 1.92
CA GLY A 74 37.68 2.42 2.88
C GLY A 74 36.77 3.60 3.30
N GLY A 75 35.54 3.74 2.81
CA GLY A 75 34.62 4.82 3.18
C GLY A 75 33.42 4.32 3.98
N ALA A 76 32.67 5.25 4.61
CA ALA A 76 31.36 4.98 5.17
C ALA A 76 30.45 4.44 4.04
N GLY A 77 30.13 3.14 4.08
CA GLY A 77 29.39 2.49 3.00
C GLY A 77 27.95 2.99 2.93
N ASP A 78 27.44 3.15 1.72
CA ASP A 78 26.03 3.47 1.45
C ASP A 78 25.11 2.37 2.01
N VAL A 79 23.91 2.76 2.43
CA VAL A 79 22.87 1.82 2.85
C VAL A 79 22.46 0.96 1.66
N ALA A 80 22.38 -0.35 1.89
CA ALA A 80 22.03 -1.34 0.87
C ALA A 80 20.67 -1.97 1.16
N PRO A 81 19.57 -1.41 0.68
CA PRO A 81 18.25 -1.95 0.93
C PRO A 81 18.08 -3.32 0.27
N ILE A 82 17.45 -4.26 1.00
CA ILE A 82 17.03 -5.57 0.48
C ILE A 82 15.76 -5.41 -0.37
N THR A 83 14.97 -4.39 -0.08
CA THR A 83 13.70 -4.11 -0.73
C THR A 83 13.75 -2.74 -1.40
N SER A 84 13.40 -2.72 -2.68
CA SER A 84 13.19 -1.50 -3.45
C SER A 84 12.17 -1.77 -4.57
N ALA A 85 11.60 -0.69 -5.13
CA ALA A 85 10.69 -0.77 -6.28
C ALA A 85 11.37 -1.43 -7.49
N ALA A 86 12.63 -1.08 -7.76
CA ALA A 86 13.40 -1.68 -8.85
C ALA A 86 13.58 -3.19 -8.64
N GLN A 87 13.95 -3.63 -7.43
CA GLN A 87 14.10 -5.04 -7.12
C GLN A 87 12.77 -5.80 -7.20
N LEU A 88 11.66 -5.21 -6.75
CA LEU A 88 10.36 -5.84 -6.82
C LEU A 88 9.89 -6.03 -8.25
N LYS A 89 10.07 -5.02 -9.12
CA LYS A 89 9.73 -5.08 -10.54
C LYS A 89 10.40 -6.23 -11.30
N HIS A 90 11.63 -6.56 -10.91
CA HIS A 90 12.45 -7.60 -11.57
C HIS A 90 12.47 -8.94 -10.83
N SER A 91 11.56 -9.14 -9.89
CA SER A 91 11.48 -10.38 -9.11
C SER A 91 10.05 -10.91 -9.09
N GLY A 92 9.88 -12.22 -8.94
CA GLY A 92 8.58 -12.83 -8.64
C GLY A 92 8.18 -12.69 -7.17
N HIS A 93 8.77 -11.72 -6.44
CA HIS A 93 8.48 -11.51 -5.03
C HIS A 93 7.22 -10.66 -4.84
N VAL A 94 6.66 -10.74 -3.63
CA VAL A 94 5.52 -9.95 -3.20
C VAL A 94 5.95 -9.11 -2.00
N ALA A 95 5.52 -7.86 -1.97
CA ALA A 95 5.65 -6.99 -0.82
C ALA A 95 4.27 -6.73 -0.21
N LEU A 96 4.16 -6.89 1.09
CA LEU A 96 3.00 -6.53 1.89
C LEU A 96 3.29 -5.23 2.60
N LEU A 97 2.40 -4.25 2.46
CA LEU A 97 2.45 -3.00 3.21
C LEU A 97 1.29 -2.97 4.21
N TRP A 98 1.61 -2.76 5.47
CA TRP A 98 0.61 -2.45 6.48
C TRP A 98 0.37 -0.95 6.50
N VAL A 99 -0.89 -0.53 6.39
CA VAL A 99 -1.26 0.87 6.33
C VAL A 99 -2.19 1.23 7.50
N ILE A 100 -2.11 2.48 7.94
CA ILE A 100 -2.99 3.02 8.98
C ILE A 100 -3.65 4.31 8.47
N PRO A 101 -4.85 4.65 8.93
CA PRO A 101 -5.45 5.95 8.64
C PRO A 101 -4.53 7.08 9.07
N SER A 102 -4.33 8.06 8.20
CA SER A 102 -3.53 9.26 8.48
C SER A 102 -4.40 10.49 8.65
N ARG A 103 -5.35 10.70 7.74
CA ARG A 103 -6.30 11.83 7.78
C ARG A 103 -7.52 11.52 6.91
N THR A 104 -8.58 12.28 7.13
CA THR A 104 -9.74 12.31 6.22
C THR A 104 -9.71 13.62 5.44
N GLU A 105 -9.91 13.55 4.13
CA GLU A 105 -10.04 14.75 3.29
C GLU A 105 -11.32 14.68 2.46
N ARG A 106 -11.93 15.83 2.28
CA ARG A 106 -13.13 15.99 1.46
C ARG A 106 -12.69 16.17 0.01
N VAL A 107 -13.11 15.27 -0.87
CA VAL A 107 -12.73 15.27 -2.28
C VAL A 107 -13.95 15.36 -3.17
N ARG A 108 -13.79 16.04 -4.31
CA ARG A 108 -14.86 16.14 -5.30
C ARG A 108 -14.92 14.87 -6.14
N LEU A 109 -16.11 14.30 -6.29
CA LEU A 109 -16.32 13.12 -7.13
C LEU A 109 -16.01 13.45 -8.60
N ARG A 110 -15.16 12.63 -9.22
CA ARG A 110 -14.83 12.75 -10.65
C ARG A 110 -16.08 12.43 -11.47
N GLY A 111 -16.45 13.33 -12.38
CA GLY A 111 -17.62 13.15 -13.26
C GLY A 111 -18.90 13.78 -12.75
N ALA A 112 -18.92 14.39 -11.57
CA ALA A 112 -20.03 15.24 -11.17
C ALA A 112 -20.12 16.44 -12.13
N ALA A 113 -21.18 16.50 -12.91
CA ALA A 113 -21.45 17.66 -13.77
C ALA A 113 -21.48 18.93 -12.91
N GLN A 114 -20.91 20.03 -13.41
CA GLN A 114 -21.08 21.31 -12.73
C GLN A 114 -22.59 21.61 -12.69
N PRO A 115 -23.14 22.04 -11.54
CA PRO A 115 -24.51 22.50 -11.50
C PRO A 115 -24.66 23.62 -12.54
N ALA A 116 -25.70 23.50 -13.35
CA ALA A 116 -25.98 24.52 -14.35
C ALA A 116 -26.03 25.88 -13.66
N SER A 117 -25.24 26.83 -14.16
CA SER A 117 -25.28 28.20 -13.64
C SER A 117 -26.75 28.68 -13.65
N PRO A 118 -27.24 29.30 -12.57
CA PRO A 118 -28.61 29.80 -12.55
C PRO A 118 -28.79 30.70 -13.73
N PRO A 119 -29.97 30.65 -14.40
CA PRO A 119 -30.25 31.48 -15.55
C PRO A 119 -30.02 32.94 -15.16
N ARG A 120 -29.14 33.60 -15.91
CA ARG A 120 -28.93 35.04 -15.76
C ARG A 120 -30.28 35.71 -16.11
N THR A 121 -30.98 36.19 -15.13
CA THR A 121 -32.14 37.05 -15.36
C THR A 121 -31.64 38.34 -16.00
N GLY A 122 -31.56 38.33 -17.32
CA GLY A 122 -31.24 39.52 -18.10
C GLY A 122 -32.36 40.52 -17.98
N SER A 123 -32.15 41.49 -17.15
CA SER A 123 -32.94 42.74 -17.20
C SER A 123 -32.45 43.57 -18.40
N SER A 124 -33.03 43.35 -19.55
CA SER A 124 -33.01 44.31 -20.65
C SER A 124 -34.36 45.02 -20.67
N ALA A 125 -34.53 45.99 -19.80
CA ALA A 125 -35.60 46.96 -19.94
C ALA A 125 -35.26 47.89 -21.12
N GLN A 126 -35.80 47.59 -22.27
CA GLN A 126 -35.79 48.49 -23.43
C GLN A 126 -36.90 49.52 -23.21
N TYR A 127 -36.52 50.77 -22.99
CA TYR A 127 -37.40 51.92 -22.94
C TYR A 127 -38.07 52.11 -24.33
N GLY A 128 -39.34 51.84 -24.40
CA GLY A 128 -40.23 52.25 -25.53
C GLY A 128 -41.45 52.93 -24.94
N GLY A 129 -41.53 54.23 -25.13
CA GLY A 129 -42.62 55.02 -24.65
C GLY A 129 -43.90 54.73 -25.43
N GLY A 130 -45.06 54.79 -24.72
CA GLY A 130 -46.40 54.71 -25.31
C GLY A 130 -47.41 54.93 -24.22
N TYR A 131 -48.07 56.15 -24.28
CA TYR A 131 -49.19 56.54 -23.44
C TYR A 131 -50.43 55.68 -23.76
N ALA A 132 -51.15 55.18 -22.76
CA ALA A 132 -52.61 55.36 -22.60
C ALA A 132 -53.21 54.41 -21.54
N GLY A 133 -53.92 55.00 -20.57
CA GLY A 133 -55.25 54.60 -20.15
C GLY A 133 -55.46 53.44 -19.18
N GLY A 134 -55.67 53.79 -17.92
CA GLY A 134 -56.84 53.39 -17.14
C GLY A 134 -57.00 51.95 -16.63
N GLY A 135 -57.17 51.81 -15.32
CA GLY A 135 -57.92 50.71 -14.77
C GLY A 135 -57.19 49.83 -13.78
N GLY A 136 -57.46 50.09 -12.51
CA GLY A 136 -56.88 49.38 -11.34
C GLY A 136 -57.09 47.88 -11.27
N ARG A 137 -56.10 47.23 -10.69
CA ARG A 137 -56.20 46.07 -9.79
C ARG A 137 -54.95 46.06 -8.91
N LEU A 138 -55.10 46.63 -7.72
CA LEU A 138 -54.22 46.39 -6.59
C LEU A 138 -54.71 45.09 -5.98
N GLY A 139 -53.94 44.03 -6.10
CA GLY A 139 -54.25 42.78 -5.43
C GLY A 139 -53.52 41.53 -5.94
N GLY A 140 -52.33 41.67 -6.54
CA GLY A 140 -51.63 40.49 -7.06
C GLY A 140 -50.09 40.45 -6.87
N SER A 141 -49.52 41.50 -6.28
CA SER A 141 -48.04 41.60 -6.24
C SER A 141 -47.42 40.85 -5.06
N ALA A 142 -48.06 40.82 -3.90
CA ALA A 142 -47.47 40.25 -2.68
C ALA A 142 -47.45 38.71 -2.71
N GLU A 143 -48.49 38.08 -3.23
CA GLU A 143 -48.52 36.60 -3.32
C GLU A 143 -47.57 36.10 -4.42
N ALA A 144 -47.48 36.76 -5.54
CA ALA A 144 -46.54 36.41 -6.62
C ALA A 144 -45.05 36.62 -6.21
N GLU A 145 -44.80 37.68 -5.44
CA GLU A 145 -43.45 37.92 -4.87
C GLU A 145 -43.09 36.89 -3.80
N SER A 146 -44.07 36.45 -3.00
CA SER A 146 -43.88 35.40 -1.99
C SER A 146 -43.63 34.04 -2.62
N GLU A 147 -44.38 33.65 -3.66
CA GLU A 147 -44.16 32.41 -4.43
C GLU A 147 -42.79 32.40 -5.14
N ALA A 148 -42.42 33.54 -5.73
CA ALA A 148 -41.09 33.68 -6.36
C ALA A 148 -39.96 33.60 -5.36
N ALA A 149 -40.10 34.15 -4.15
CA ALA A 149 -39.12 34.05 -3.08
C ALA A 149 -38.97 32.61 -2.56
N LEU A 150 -40.08 31.89 -2.32
CA LEU A 150 -40.10 30.49 -1.92
C LEU A 150 -39.49 29.58 -2.99
N SER A 151 -39.79 29.83 -4.27
CA SER A 151 -39.19 29.09 -5.39
C SER A 151 -37.69 29.31 -5.49
N LYS A 152 -37.21 30.54 -5.24
CA LYS A 152 -35.79 30.86 -5.25
C LYS A 152 -35.05 30.22 -4.05
N GLU A 153 -35.66 30.21 -2.89
CA GLU A 153 -35.11 29.59 -1.70
C GLU A 153 -35.03 28.05 -1.86
N ALA A 154 -36.09 27.44 -2.41
CA ALA A 154 -36.07 26.00 -2.74
C ALA A 154 -35.02 25.66 -3.80
N ALA A 155 -34.86 26.50 -4.83
CA ALA A 155 -33.79 26.30 -5.83
C ALA A 155 -32.38 26.45 -5.26
N MET A 156 -32.17 27.38 -4.34
CA MET A 156 -30.88 27.53 -3.63
C MET A 156 -30.61 26.33 -2.72
N ALA A 157 -31.62 25.85 -1.99
CA ALA A 157 -31.49 24.67 -1.15
C ALA A 157 -31.17 23.43 -1.99
N ALA A 158 -31.86 23.24 -3.12
CA ALA A 158 -31.56 22.13 -4.03
C ALA A 158 -30.16 22.22 -4.64
N ALA A 159 -29.70 23.43 -4.99
CA ALA A 159 -28.33 23.63 -5.49
C ALA A 159 -27.29 23.31 -4.42
N THR A 160 -27.53 23.68 -3.18
CA THR A 160 -26.62 23.36 -2.04
C THR A 160 -26.53 21.85 -1.81
N VAL A 161 -27.68 21.15 -1.82
CA VAL A 161 -27.73 19.69 -1.68
C VAL A 161 -27.01 19.01 -2.85
N ALA A 162 -27.22 19.51 -4.07
CA ALA A 162 -26.55 18.98 -5.26
C ALA A 162 -25.03 19.22 -5.22
N GLU A 163 -24.59 20.35 -4.69
CA GLU A 163 -23.15 20.65 -4.51
C GLU A 163 -22.54 19.78 -3.43
N GLU A 164 -23.23 19.56 -2.31
CA GLU A 164 -22.78 18.65 -1.27
C GLU A 164 -22.68 17.21 -1.76
N ALA A 165 -23.62 16.76 -2.59
CA ALA A 165 -23.59 15.42 -3.19
C ALA A 165 -22.42 15.19 -4.16
N MET A 166 -21.72 16.25 -4.57
CA MET A 166 -20.50 16.15 -5.39
C MET A 166 -19.24 15.91 -4.60
N TRP A 167 -19.31 15.94 -3.27
CA TRP A 167 -18.17 15.73 -2.39
C TRP A 167 -18.32 14.43 -1.62
N THR A 168 -17.20 13.78 -1.36
CA THR A 168 -17.13 12.61 -0.48
C THR A 168 -15.92 12.72 0.44
N ASP A 169 -16.05 12.13 1.60
CA ASP A 169 -14.93 12.04 2.54
C ASP A 169 -14.13 10.77 2.24
N VAL A 170 -12.84 10.92 1.99
CA VAL A 170 -11.92 9.82 1.74
C VAL A 170 -10.87 9.80 2.83
N THR A 171 -10.73 8.65 3.47
CA THR A 171 -9.65 8.40 4.43
C THR A 171 -8.36 8.16 3.66
N ARG A 172 -7.33 8.95 4.00
CA ARG A 172 -5.96 8.73 3.54
C ARG A 172 -5.28 7.74 4.47
N TYR A 173 -4.40 6.94 3.92
CA TYR A 173 -3.63 5.95 4.66
C TYR A 173 -2.14 6.19 4.49
N SER A 174 -1.37 5.87 5.54
CA SER A 174 0.09 5.89 5.50
C SER A 174 0.65 4.49 5.73
N ALA A 175 1.65 4.11 4.96
CA ALA A 175 2.32 2.84 5.10
C ALA A 175 3.30 2.87 6.28
N VAL A 176 3.14 1.94 7.21
CA VAL A 176 3.92 1.88 8.47
C VAL A 176 4.65 0.56 8.68
N GLY A 177 4.41 -0.41 7.81
CA GLY A 177 5.06 -1.71 7.89
C GLY A 177 5.30 -2.31 6.51
N LEU A 178 6.37 -3.07 6.37
CA LEU A 178 6.80 -3.76 5.17
C LEU A 178 7.14 -5.21 5.50
N LEU A 179 6.63 -6.14 4.69
CA LEU A 179 7.11 -7.51 4.65
C LEU A 179 7.28 -7.92 3.18
N LYS A 180 8.48 -8.37 2.81
CA LYS A 180 8.77 -8.91 1.49
C LYS A 180 8.92 -10.41 1.56
N MET A 181 8.27 -11.12 0.65
CA MET A 181 8.29 -12.58 0.57
C MET A 181 8.48 -13.07 -0.86
N GLY A 182 8.94 -14.30 -0.98
CA GLY A 182 9.08 -14.98 -2.27
C GLY A 182 9.92 -16.22 -2.15
N SER A 183 9.81 -17.14 -3.10
CA SER A 183 10.59 -18.36 -3.13
C SER A 183 12.04 -18.09 -3.52
N LYS A 184 12.97 -18.82 -2.90
CA LYS A 184 14.41 -18.77 -3.22
C LYS A 184 14.95 -20.17 -3.39
N HIS A 185 15.74 -20.36 -4.43
CA HIS A 185 16.52 -21.58 -4.59
C HIS A 185 17.72 -21.57 -3.62
N LEU A 186 17.75 -22.49 -2.69
CA LEU A 186 18.70 -22.53 -1.58
C LEU A 186 19.34 -23.91 -1.45
N PHE A 187 20.59 -23.91 -0.98
CA PHE A 187 21.29 -25.08 -0.48
C PHE A 187 21.40 -24.93 1.06
N LEU A 188 20.71 -25.78 1.79
CA LEU A 188 20.60 -25.69 3.25
C LEU A 188 21.30 -26.88 3.93
N ALA A 189 22.14 -26.57 4.92
CA ALA A 189 22.74 -27.57 5.79
C ALA A 189 21.66 -28.22 6.66
N THR A 190 21.67 -29.56 6.72
CA THR A 190 20.71 -30.32 7.53
C THR A 190 21.25 -30.52 8.97
N PRO A 191 20.37 -30.60 10.00
CA PRO A 191 20.81 -30.69 11.42
C PRO A 191 21.69 -31.90 11.74
N ARG A 192 21.57 -32.97 10.97
CA ARG A 192 22.28 -34.26 11.20
C ARG A 192 23.23 -34.65 10.08
N GLY A 193 23.46 -33.76 9.13
CA GLY A 193 23.96 -34.16 7.81
C GLY A 193 25.47 -34.12 7.61
N GLY A 194 26.31 -34.03 8.63
CA GLY A 194 27.79 -34.13 8.41
C GLY A 194 28.31 -33.20 7.30
N GLY A 195 27.73 -32.04 7.09
CA GLY A 195 28.10 -31.11 6.03
C GLY A 195 27.31 -31.27 4.71
N HIS A 196 26.37 -32.19 4.61
CA HIS A 196 25.54 -32.33 3.41
C HIS A 196 24.56 -31.18 3.28
N LEU A 197 24.58 -30.54 2.09
CA LEU A 197 23.64 -29.51 1.72
C LEU A 197 22.45 -30.16 1.00
N LYS A 198 21.25 -29.72 1.37
CA LYS A 198 20.01 -30.09 0.68
C LYS A 198 19.53 -28.94 -0.19
N GLU A 199 19.32 -29.22 -1.45
CA GLU A 199 18.73 -28.28 -2.41
C GLU A 199 17.23 -28.20 -2.20
N CYS A 200 16.68 -26.97 -2.17
CA CYS A 200 15.27 -26.73 -1.98
C CYS A 200 14.88 -25.31 -2.44
N THR A 201 13.59 -25.11 -2.66
CA THR A 201 13.04 -23.80 -3.07
C THR A 201 11.90 -23.37 -2.12
N PRO A 202 12.25 -23.08 -0.85
CA PRO A 202 11.23 -22.71 0.12
C PRO A 202 10.66 -21.32 -0.14
N MET A 203 9.46 -21.06 0.40
CA MET A 203 8.99 -19.70 0.64
C MET A 203 9.89 -19.04 1.68
N CYS A 204 10.26 -17.79 1.43
CA CYS A 204 11.18 -17.03 2.27
C CYS A 204 10.53 -15.73 2.75
N CYS A 205 10.76 -15.39 4.02
CA CYS A 205 10.62 -14.04 4.53
C CYS A 205 11.93 -13.30 4.23
N LEU A 206 11.88 -12.38 3.26
CA LEU A 206 13.07 -11.72 2.68
C LEU A 206 13.38 -10.38 3.33
N ASP A 207 12.34 -9.69 3.83
CA ASP A 207 12.46 -8.43 4.56
C ASP A 207 11.25 -8.27 5.47
N PHE A 208 11.46 -7.71 6.67
CA PHE A 208 10.38 -7.50 7.63
C PHE A 208 10.70 -6.30 8.53
N TYR A 209 9.92 -5.26 8.37
CA TYR A 209 10.13 -3.99 9.05
C TYR A 209 8.82 -3.31 9.43
N VAL A 210 8.82 -2.67 10.58
CA VAL A 210 7.75 -1.81 11.07
C VAL A 210 8.38 -0.53 11.58
N LEU A 211 7.85 0.63 11.20
CA LEU A 211 8.34 1.93 11.63
C LEU A 211 8.43 1.98 13.17
N SER A 212 9.48 2.61 13.68
CA SER A 212 9.79 2.67 15.12
C SER A 212 8.60 3.12 15.95
N ASP A 213 7.89 4.13 15.48
CA ASP A 213 6.78 4.79 16.19
C ASP A 213 5.51 3.94 16.24
N THR A 214 5.40 2.95 15.35
CA THR A 214 4.26 2.02 15.28
C THR A 214 4.59 0.61 15.78
N GLN A 215 5.84 0.38 16.24
CA GLN A 215 6.23 -0.88 16.87
C GLN A 215 5.45 -1.10 18.19
N ARG A 216 5.33 -2.37 18.58
CA ARG A 216 4.63 -2.81 19.81
C ARG A 216 3.11 -2.59 19.82
N GLN A 217 2.52 -2.15 18.71
CA GLN A 217 1.07 -1.97 18.53
C GLN A 217 0.41 -3.15 17.80
N GLY A 218 1.11 -4.29 17.68
CA GLY A 218 0.58 -5.48 17.00
C GLY A 218 0.76 -5.49 15.48
N VAL A 219 1.21 -4.38 14.86
CA VAL A 219 1.39 -4.26 13.39
C VAL A 219 2.25 -5.39 12.83
N GLY A 220 3.42 -5.66 13.44
CA GLY A 220 4.30 -6.71 12.97
C GLY A 220 3.66 -8.11 13.01
N ARG A 221 2.85 -8.40 14.03
CA ARG A 221 2.14 -9.67 14.13
C ARG A 221 1.11 -9.82 13.01
N ARG A 222 0.26 -8.80 12.80
CA ARG A 222 -0.77 -8.82 11.75
C ARG A 222 -0.14 -8.94 10.36
N LEU A 223 0.95 -8.20 10.11
CA LEU A 223 1.67 -8.26 8.83
C LEU A 223 2.28 -9.64 8.58
N PHE A 224 2.80 -10.29 9.61
CA PHE A 224 3.35 -11.64 9.51
C PHE A 224 2.23 -12.69 9.33
N GLU A 225 1.12 -12.58 10.05
CA GLU A 225 -0.06 -13.44 9.87
C GLU A 225 -0.63 -13.30 8.46
N ALA A 226 -0.74 -12.09 7.92
CA ALA A 226 -1.15 -11.86 6.54
C ALA A 226 -0.22 -12.53 5.52
N MET A 227 1.10 -12.55 5.76
CA MET A 227 2.03 -13.30 4.92
C MET A 227 1.72 -14.80 4.94
N LEU A 228 1.44 -15.37 6.11
CA LEU A 228 1.11 -16.80 6.24
C LEU A 228 -0.19 -17.13 5.50
N GLU A 229 -1.20 -16.29 5.62
CA GLU A 229 -2.48 -16.42 4.91
C GLU A 229 -2.30 -16.35 3.39
N VAL A 230 -1.59 -15.33 2.89
CA VAL A 230 -1.37 -15.14 1.44
C VAL A 230 -0.55 -16.28 0.83
N THR A 231 0.39 -16.85 1.59
CA THR A 231 1.27 -17.93 1.09
C THR A 231 0.76 -19.33 1.39
N GLY A 232 -0.16 -19.50 2.32
CA GLY A 232 -0.53 -20.79 2.89
C GLY A 232 0.62 -21.49 3.65
N ALA A 233 1.73 -20.76 3.87
CA ALA A 233 2.91 -21.33 4.51
C ALA A 233 2.76 -21.34 6.05
N ARG A 234 3.49 -22.25 6.68
CA ARG A 234 3.61 -22.29 8.14
C ARG A 234 4.92 -21.62 8.55
N PRO A 235 4.98 -20.96 9.72
CA PRO A 235 6.20 -20.30 10.19
C PRO A 235 7.44 -21.21 10.22
N ASP A 236 7.25 -22.48 10.54
CA ASP A 236 8.30 -23.49 10.63
C ASP A 236 8.77 -24.02 9.28
N THR A 237 8.06 -23.75 8.19
CA THR A 237 8.42 -24.14 6.82
C THR A 237 9.04 -23.01 6.00
N LEU A 238 9.20 -21.83 6.59
CA LEU A 238 9.80 -20.67 5.96
C LEU A 238 11.33 -20.65 6.16
N ALA A 239 12.04 -20.09 5.17
CA ALA A 239 13.40 -19.63 5.34
C ALA A 239 13.42 -18.11 5.56
N TYR A 240 14.26 -17.61 6.43
CA TYR A 240 14.35 -16.21 6.83
C TYR A 240 15.67 -15.60 6.39
N ASP A 241 15.66 -14.58 5.54
CA ASP A 241 16.86 -13.90 5.09
C ASP A 241 17.38 -12.94 6.19
N ARG A 242 18.55 -13.19 6.72
CA ARG A 242 19.24 -12.34 7.72
C ARG A 242 18.33 -11.84 8.83
N PRO A 243 17.59 -12.71 9.54
CA PRO A 243 16.64 -12.26 10.54
C PRO A 243 17.35 -11.49 11.66
N SER A 244 16.85 -10.29 11.96
CA SER A 244 17.35 -9.47 13.06
C SER A 244 17.11 -10.14 14.41
N PRO A 245 17.85 -9.77 15.48
CA PRO A 245 17.56 -10.26 16.83
C PRO A 245 16.10 -10.01 17.26
N LYS A 246 15.51 -8.89 16.81
CA LYS A 246 14.08 -8.58 17.07
C LYS A 246 13.16 -9.59 16.38
N LEU A 247 13.42 -9.94 15.12
CA LEU A 247 12.64 -10.95 14.39
C LEU A 247 12.80 -12.33 15.02
N ARG A 248 14.00 -12.74 15.39
CA ARG A 248 14.23 -14.01 16.12
C ARG A 248 13.45 -14.06 17.43
N GLY A 249 13.49 -12.98 18.21
CA GLY A 249 12.68 -12.86 19.43
C GLY A 249 11.18 -12.94 19.18
N PHE A 250 10.70 -12.34 18.10
CA PHE A 250 9.32 -12.40 17.67
C PHE A 250 8.91 -13.84 17.29
N LEU A 251 9.71 -14.52 16.47
CA LEU A 251 9.46 -15.90 16.03
C LEU A 251 9.43 -16.87 17.21
N ARG A 252 10.37 -16.72 18.16
CA ARG A 252 10.38 -17.51 19.40
C ARG A 252 9.13 -17.28 20.23
N LYS A 253 8.76 -16.02 20.45
CA LYS A 253 7.63 -15.64 21.30
C LYS A 253 6.29 -16.10 20.76
N HIS A 254 6.06 -15.94 19.45
CA HIS A 254 4.72 -16.12 18.87
C HIS A 254 4.55 -17.48 18.20
N TYR A 255 5.64 -18.13 17.79
CA TYR A 255 5.59 -19.39 17.02
C TYR A 255 6.46 -20.51 17.60
N GLY A 256 7.11 -20.27 18.75
CA GLY A 256 7.95 -21.28 19.42
C GLY A 256 9.24 -21.65 18.67
N LEU A 257 9.62 -20.85 17.65
CA LEU A 257 10.81 -21.11 16.82
C LEU A 257 12.07 -20.65 17.55
N ALA A 258 12.78 -21.59 18.20
CA ALA A 258 13.96 -21.30 19.01
C ALA A 258 15.25 -21.98 18.48
N ASN A 259 15.13 -23.19 17.93
CA ASN A 259 16.28 -24.02 17.53
C ASN A 259 16.64 -23.73 16.07
N GLU A 260 17.55 -22.78 15.88
CA GLU A 260 18.09 -22.43 14.56
C GLU A 260 19.06 -23.49 14.08
N VAL A 261 19.01 -23.87 12.81
CA VAL A 261 20.00 -24.70 12.16
C VAL A 261 21.03 -23.82 11.48
N SER A 262 22.30 -23.90 11.90
CA SER A 262 23.36 -23.09 11.33
C SER A 262 23.50 -23.32 9.83
N GLN A 263 23.53 -22.22 9.06
CA GLN A 263 23.69 -22.23 7.62
C GLN A 263 24.96 -21.52 7.20
N THR A 264 25.49 -21.90 6.05
CA THR A 264 26.67 -21.26 5.43
C THR A 264 26.31 -20.01 4.63
N ASN A 265 25.03 -19.81 4.38
CA ASN A 265 24.48 -18.64 3.71
C ASN A 265 23.82 -17.68 4.73
N ASN A 266 23.23 -16.59 4.23
CA ASN A 266 22.57 -15.59 5.08
C ASN A 266 21.18 -16.01 5.59
N PHE A 267 20.69 -17.20 5.22
CA PHE A 267 19.38 -17.66 5.62
C PHE A 267 19.42 -18.34 6.98
N CYS A 268 18.31 -18.21 7.69
CA CYS A 268 18.02 -18.93 8.91
C CYS A 268 16.80 -19.83 8.67
N VAL A 269 16.91 -21.08 9.10
CA VAL A 269 15.81 -22.05 9.17
C VAL A 269 15.84 -22.69 10.56
N PHE A 270 14.68 -23.19 10.99
CA PHE A 270 14.54 -23.84 12.28
C PHE A 270 14.45 -25.36 12.13
N GLU A 271 14.79 -26.12 13.18
CA GLU A 271 14.75 -27.58 13.11
C GLU A 271 13.47 -28.20 12.53
N PRO A 272 12.25 -27.67 12.83
CA PRO A 272 11.02 -28.22 12.26
C PRO A 272 10.96 -28.14 10.73
N PHE A 273 11.66 -27.19 10.10
CA PHE A 273 11.74 -27.04 8.64
C PHE A 273 12.11 -28.36 7.94
N PHE A 274 13.01 -29.13 8.51
CA PHE A 274 13.48 -30.40 7.94
C PHE A 274 12.58 -31.60 8.27
N ARG A 275 11.59 -31.44 9.14
CA ARG A 275 10.65 -32.49 9.57
C ARG A 275 9.31 -32.43 8.85
N THR A 276 8.89 -31.28 8.39
CA THR A 276 7.52 -31.00 7.93
C THR A 276 7.29 -31.14 6.43
N GLY A 277 8.21 -31.80 5.70
CA GLY A 277 8.03 -32.02 4.27
C GLY A 277 8.11 -30.75 3.40
N ALA A 278 8.49 -29.59 3.97
CA ALA A 278 8.77 -28.36 3.26
C ALA A 278 9.85 -28.50 2.18
N ILE A 279 10.40 -29.67 2.10
CA ILE A 279 11.42 -30.09 1.16
C ILE A 279 10.77 -31.11 0.24
N GLU A 280 9.96 -30.68 -0.71
CA GLU A 280 9.66 -31.50 -1.89
C GLU A 280 10.95 -31.72 -2.64
N THR A 281 11.48 -32.92 -2.50
CA THR A 281 12.47 -33.41 -3.46
C THR A 281 11.78 -33.49 -4.79
N ASP A 282 12.27 -32.75 -5.77
CA ASP A 282 12.08 -33.11 -7.18
C ASP A 282 12.61 -34.54 -7.33
N ARG A 283 11.70 -35.53 -7.15
CA ARG A 283 11.99 -36.92 -7.43
C ARG A 283 12.09 -37.03 -8.92
N GLY A 284 13.33 -36.99 -9.39
CA GLY A 284 13.71 -37.18 -10.76
C GLY A 284 12.75 -38.13 -11.50
N GLY A 285 12.43 -37.70 -12.71
CA GLY A 285 11.61 -38.45 -13.64
C GLY A 285 12.05 -39.90 -13.81
N PRO A 286 11.20 -40.78 -14.34
CA PRO A 286 11.39 -42.20 -14.35
C PRO A 286 12.71 -42.53 -15.04
N ARG A 287 13.61 -43.24 -14.32
CA ARG A 287 14.76 -43.92 -14.93
C ARG A 287 14.24 -44.79 -16.06
N ARG A 288 14.53 -44.44 -17.30
CA ARG A 288 14.42 -45.35 -18.44
C ARG A 288 15.41 -46.49 -18.15
N GLN A 289 14.85 -47.65 -17.85
CA GLN A 289 15.61 -48.89 -17.90
C GLN A 289 15.96 -49.16 -19.38
N GLN A 290 17.25 -49.29 -19.65
CA GLN A 290 17.75 -49.95 -20.86
C GLN A 290 17.81 -51.44 -20.60
#